data_4a9db7a4e98bafca5bdc2e6132a32e49
#
_entry.id   4a9db7a4e98bafca5bdc2e6132a32e49
#
_cell.length_a   1.000
_cell.length_b   1.000
_cell.length_c   1.000
_cell.angle_alpha   90.00
_cell.angle_beta   90.00
_cell.angle_gamma   90.00
#
_symmetry.space_group_name_H-M   'P 1'
#
loop_
_entity.id
_entity.type
_entity.pdbx_description
1 polymer ?
#
loop_
_entity_poly.entity_id
_entity_poly.type
_entity_poly.pdbx_seq_one_letter_code
_entity_poly.pdbx_strand_id
1 'polypeptide(L)'
;VSNEFYAPGEQRAAKVNDLFARIARRYDFLNDLQSFGLHRNWKRRVIELASVKPGNRALDLCCGTGDITFALAKSGAEATGLDFSPQMLEVAAERKAQDARPKTQDPTFLQGDAQQLPFPDQSFDIVTVGYGLRNLTSWERGLDEMFRVAKPGARLIVLDFGKPANPLWRGLYFTHLRLSVPLIGLLFCGNAKAYAYILESLKHYPAQLAVADKMRALKLNNVRVINLLGGAMAINYGEKAG
;
A
#
# COMPACT_ATOMS: atom_id res chain seq x y z
N VAL A 1 -12.17 -20.67 -12.54
CA VAL A 1 -10.93 -20.50 -13.32
C VAL A 1 -9.98 -19.71 -12.47
N SER A 2 -8.86 -20.30 -12.04
CA SER A 2 -7.82 -19.61 -11.27
C SER A 2 -7.21 -18.49 -12.12
N ASN A 3 -7.03 -17.30 -11.55
CA ASN A 3 -6.36 -16.21 -12.24
C ASN A 3 -4.86 -16.52 -12.34
N GLU A 4 -4.26 -16.38 -13.52
CA GLU A 4 -2.84 -16.69 -13.76
C GLU A 4 -1.89 -15.81 -12.95
N PHE A 5 -2.34 -14.61 -12.55
CA PHE A 5 -1.58 -13.66 -11.70
C PHE A 5 -1.87 -13.83 -10.20
N TYR A 6 -2.71 -14.79 -9.81
CA TYR A 6 -2.99 -15.12 -8.43
C TYR A 6 -2.67 -16.58 -8.14
N ALA A 7 -1.70 -16.83 -7.30
CA ALA A 7 -1.43 -18.13 -6.72
C ALA A 7 -1.39 -18.00 -5.19
N PRO A 8 -2.01 -18.91 -4.44
CA PRO A 8 -1.76 -18.99 -3.00
C PRO A 8 -0.32 -19.45 -2.73
N GLY A 9 0.24 -19.08 -1.59
CA GLY A 9 1.56 -19.52 -1.15
C GLY A 9 2.74 -18.81 -1.84
N GLU A 10 3.89 -19.47 -1.89
CA GLU A 10 5.19 -18.88 -2.27
C GLU A 10 5.24 -18.29 -3.69
N GLN A 11 4.49 -18.84 -4.62
CA GLN A 11 4.46 -18.31 -6.01
C GLN A 11 3.73 -16.96 -6.14
N ARG A 12 3.01 -16.51 -5.08
CA ARG A 12 2.25 -15.27 -5.10
C ARG A 12 3.14 -14.05 -5.34
N ALA A 13 4.26 -13.96 -4.63
CA ALA A 13 5.19 -12.84 -4.74
C ALA A 13 5.72 -12.68 -6.17
N ALA A 14 6.14 -13.76 -6.82
CA ALA A 14 6.63 -13.74 -8.20
C ALA A 14 5.55 -13.28 -9.19
N LYS A 15 4.33 -13.83 -9.09
CA LYS A 15 3.21 -13.47 -9.99
C LYS A 15 2.76 -12.02 -9.81
N VAL A 16 2.74 -11.54 -8.58
CA VAL A 16 2.43 -10.14 -8.26
C VAL A 16 3.50 -9.22 -8.83
N ASN A 17 4.78 -9.59 -8.67
CA ASN A 17 5.89 -8.83 -9.25
C ASN A 17 5.78 -8.74 -10.78
N ASP A 18 5.51 -9.86 -11.47
CA ASP A 18 5.33 -9.88 -12.93
C ASP A 18 4.21 -8.96 -13.39
N LEU A 19 3.10 -8.93 -12.65
CA LEU A 19 2.00 -8.02 -12.93
C LEU A 19 2.43 -6.56 -12.81
N PHE A 20 3.01 -6.18 -11.67
CA PHE A 20 3.42 -4.80 -11.40
C PHE A 20 4.56 -4.34 -12.32
N ALA A 21 5.50 -5.23 -12.68
CA ALA A 21 6.54 -4.94 -13.65
C ALA A 21 5.96 -4.50 -15.02
N ARG A 22 4.91 -5.19 -15.48
CA ARG A 22 4.26 -4.88 -16.77
C ARG A 22 3.53 -3.53 -16.79
N ILE A 23 3.03 -3.09 -15.66
CA ILE A 23 2.22 -1.86 -15.57
C ILE A 23 2.95 -0.68 -14.96
N ALA A 24 4.20 -0.84 -14.47
CA ALA A 24 4.92 0.14 -13.67
C ALA A 24 4.87 1.55 -14.25
N ARG A 25 5.20 1.74 -15.55
CA ARG A 25 5.17 3.06 -16.22
C ARG A 25 3.78 3.67 -16.40
N ARG A 26 2.71 2.87 -16.27
CA ARG A 26 1.31 3.31 -16.40
C ARG A 26 0.55 3.25 -15.09
N TYR A 27 1.21 2.81 -14.02
CA TYR A 27 0.58 2.51 -12.74
C TYR A 27 -0.18 3.70 -12.16
N ASP A 28 0.43 4.87 -12.13
CA ASP A 28 -0.19 6.07 -11.58
C ASP A 28 -1.40 6.52 -12.42
N PHE A 29 -1.28 6.49 -13.75
CA PHE A 29 -2.40 6.77 -14.66
C PHE A 29 -3.56 5.79 -14.45
N LEU A 30 -3.28 4.51 -14.29
CA LEU A 30 -4.30 3.49 -14.06
C LEU A 30 -4.99 3.65 -12.70
N ASN A 31 -4.25 4.05 -11.68
CA ASN A 31 -4.83 4.41 -10.39
C ASN A 31 -5.71 5.65 -10.46
N ASP A 32 -5.30 6.68 -11.21
CA ASP A 32 -6.12 7.87 -11.49
C ASP A 32 -7.44 7.48 -12.15
N LEU A 33 -7.36 6.69 -13.22
CA LEU A 33 -8.53 6.26 -13.97
C LEU A 33 -9.48 5.42 -13.11
N GLN A 34 -8.97 4.41 -12.40
CA GLN A 34 -9.77 3.48 -11.59
C GLN A 34 -10.41 4.16 -10.39
N SER A 35 -9.75 5.14 -9.79
CA SER A 35 -10.22 5.86 -8.61
C SER A 35 -10.85 7.21 -8.91
N PHE A 36 -10.96 7.61 -10.18
CA PHE A 36 -11.35 8.98 -10.57
C PHE A 36 -10.52 10.05 -9.86
N GLY A 37 -9.21 9.79 -9.67
CA GLY A 37 -8.28 10.66 -8.96
C GLY A 37 -8.41 10.67 -7.43
N LEU A 38 -9.39 9.97 -6.86
CA LEU A 38 -9.65 9.95 -5.39
C LEU A 38 -8.49 9.34 -4.59
N HIS A 39 -7.70 8.44 -5.19
CA HIS A 39 -6.54 7.84 -4.53
C HIS A 39 -5.54 8.90 -4.01
N ARG A 40 -5.46 10.06 -4.67
CA ARG A 40 -4.59 11.18 -4.25
C ARG A 40 -5.05 11.77 -2.92
N ASN A 41 -6.36 11.91 -2.72
CA ASN A 41 -6.95 12.38 -1.46
C ASN A 41 -6.75 11.35 -0.34
N TRP A 42 -6.85 10.07 -0.65
CA TRP A 42 -6.63 9.01 0.34
C TRP A 42 -5.17 8.95 0.79
N LYS A 43 -4.21 9.07 -0.16
CA LYS A 43 -2.79 9.17 0.17
C LYS A 43 -2.49 10.44 0.99
N ARG A 44 -3.12 11.58 0.66
CA ARG A 44 -3.00 12.81 1.48
C ARG A 44 -3.45 12.55 2.92
N ARG A 45 -4.57 11.82 3.10
CA ARG A 45 -5.07 11.46 4.43
C ARG A 45 -4.08 10.58 5.21
N VAL A 46 -3.36 9.69 4.54
CA VAL A 46 -2.25 8.92 5.17
C VAL A 46 -1.19 9.88 5.72
N ILE A 47 -0.76 10.87 4.94
CA ILE A 47 0.26 11.85 5.37
C ILE A 47 -0.22 12.71 6.54
N GLU A 48 -1.50 13.14 6.53
CA GLU A 48 -2.09 13.86 7.67
C GLU A 48 -2.05 13.02 8.95
N LEU A 49 -2.41 11.74 8.87
CA LEU A 49 -2.37 10.82 10.01
C LEU A 49 -0.94 10.51 10.46
N ALA A 50 0.02 10.48 9.53
CA ALA A 50 1.43 10.32 9.84
C ALA A 50 1.95 11.45 10.73
N SER A 51 1.35 12.66 10.64
CA SER A 51 1.72 13.83 11.45
C SER A 51 3.25 14.00 11.53
N VAL A 52 3.88 14.02 10.35
CA VAL A 52 5.33 14.06 10.21
C VAL A 52 5.91 15.27 10.96
N LYS A 53 6.98 15.03 11.69
CA LYS A 53 7.81 16.06 12.30
C LYS A 53 9.18 16.06 11.62
N PRO A 54 9.86 17.22 11.49
CA PRO A 54 11.23 17.28 10.99
C PRO A 54 12.14 16.30 11.76
N GLY A 55 12.92 15.51 11.01
CA GLY A 55 13.80 14.50 11.58
C GLY A 55 13.13 13.15 11.91
N ASN A 56 11.82 13.00 11.71
CA ASN A 56 11.21 11.67 11.79
C ASN A 56 11.77 10.75 10.70
N ARG A 57 12.09 9.51 11.07
CA ARG A 57 12.41 8.44 10.13
C ARG A 57 11.12 7.73 9.72
N ALA A 58 10.82 7.71 8.43
CA ALA A 58 9.60 7.11 7.89
C ALA A 58 9.93 5.97 6.92
N LEU A 59 9.20 4.85 7.03
CA LEU A 59 9.28 3.71 6.12
C LEU A 59 7.95 3.56 5.40
N ASP A 60 8.00 3.48 4.08
CA ASP A 60 6.85 3.21 3.22
C ASP A 60 7.04 1.86 2.54
N LEU A 61 6.23 0.87 2.93
CA LEU A 61 6.29 -0.50 2.43
C LEU A 61 5.44 -0.66 1.18
N CYS A 62 5.90 -1.50 0.25
CA CYS A 62 5.27 -1.66 -1.06
C CYS A 62 5.08 -0.30 -1.72
N CYS A 63 6.13 0.51 -1.71
CA CYS A 63 6.07 1.93 -2.07
C CYS A 63 5.76 2.18 -3.55
N GLY A 64 5.89 1.16 -4.41
CA GLY A 64 5.66 1.25 -5.84
C GLY A 64 6.49 2.36 -6.48
N THR A 65 5.81 3.28 -7.16
CA THR A 65 6.41 4.47 -7.81
C THR A 65 6.75 5.61 -6.84
N GLY A 66 6.56 5.40 -5.52
CA GLY A 66 7.04 6.26 -4.45
C GLY A 66 6.10 7.37 -3.99
N ASP A 67 4.82 7.39 -4.37
CA ASP A 67 3.90 8.51 -4.07
C ASP A 67 3.84 8.89 -2.59
N ILE A 68 3.66 7.90 -1.69
CA ILE A 68 3.60 8.13 -0.24
C ILE A 68 5.00 8.49 0.26
N THR A 69 6.03 7.80 -0.21
CA THR A 69 7.44 8.05 0.16
C THR A 69 7.84 9.50 -0.14
N PHE A 70 7.55 10.00 -1.35
CA PHE A 70 7.82 11.40 -1.72
C PHE A 70 7.01 12.39 -0.86
N ALA A 71 5.76 12.05 -0.53
CA ALA A 71 4.92 12.91 0.29
C ALA A 71 5.41 12.97 1.75
N LEU A 72 5.91 11.87 2.31
CA LEU A 72 6.56 11.82 3.63
C LEU A 72 7.84 12.66 3.65
N ALA A 73 8.71 12.50 2.64
CA ALA A 73 9.92 13.29 2.50
C ALA A 73 9.60 14.79 2.36
N LYS A 74 8.62 15.15 1.53
CA LYS A 74 8.16 16.53 1.37
C LYS A 74 7.64 17.14 2.67
N SER A 75 7.08 16.31 3.56
CA SER A 75 6.59 16.75 4.88
C SER A 75 7.71 16.87 5.93
N GLY A 76 8.94 16.51 5.59
CA GLY A 76 10.11 16.68 6.47
C GLY A 76 10.66 15.40 7.10
N ALA A 77 10.20 14.23 6.66
CA ALA A 77 10.74 12.96 7.14
C ALA A 77 11.98 12.50 6.37
N GLU A 78 12.89 11.80 7.03
CA GLU A 78 13.88 10.93 6.39
C GLU A 78 13.13 9.69 5.88
N ALA A 79 12.64 9.75 4.64
CA ALA A 79 11.76 8.75 4.09
C ALA A 79 12.52 7.65 3.34
N THR A 80 12.21 6.41 3.66
CA THR A 80 12.67 5.21 2.93
C THR A 80 11.46 4.50 2.33
N GLY A 81 11.47 4.28 1.01
CA GLY A 81 10.52 3.43 0.31
C GLY A 81 11.11 2.05 0.06
N LEU A 82 10.37 1.00 0.40
CA LEU A 82 10.77 -0.38 0.12
C LEU A 82 9.72 -1.04 -0.77
N ASP A 83 10.17 -1.65 -1.85
CA ASP A 83 9.30 -2.43 -2.75
C ASP A 83 9.99 -3.71 -3.21
N PHE A 84 9.20 -4.73 -3.51
CA PHE A 84 9.71 -5.99 -4.03
C PHE A 84 10.06 -5.91 -5.53
N SER A 85 9.38 -5.03 -6.28
CA SER A 85 9.50 -4.89 -7.73
C SER A 85 10.62 -3.92 -8.13
N PRO A 86 11.71 -4.38 -8.76
CA PRO A 86 12.76 -3.49 -9.24
C PRO A 86 12.23 -2.51 -10.30
N GLN A 87 11.25 -2.91 -11.13
CA GLN A 87 10.67 -2.04 -12.15
C GLN A 87 9.87 -0.88 -11.57
N MET A 88 9.19 -1.10 -10.43
CA MET A 88 8.53 -0.02 -9.70
C MET A 88 9.54 0.97 -9.13
N LEU A 89 10.63 0.44 -8.57
CA LEU A 89 11.71 1.26 -8.00
C LEU A 89 12.49 2.04 -9.08
N GLU A 90 12.60 1.50 -10.29
CA GLU A 90 13.18 2.19 -11.44
C GLU A 90 12.37 3.46 -11.78
N VAL A 91 11.03 3.35 -11.83
CA VAL A 91 10.14 4.49 -12.01
C VAL A 91 10.25 5.49 -10.86
N ALA A 92 10.33 5.01 -9.62
CA ALA A 92 10.53 5.88 -8.45
C ALA A 92 11.87 6.64 -8.53
N ALA A 93 12.95 5.99 -8.98
CA ALA A 93 14.26 6.61 -9.18
C ALA A 93 14.24 7.64 -10.32
N GLU A 94 13.57 7.34 -11.45
CA GLU A 94 13.36 8.30 -12.54
C GLU A 94 12.62 9.55 -12.05
N ARG A 95 11.55 9.37 -11.26
CA ARG A 95 10.79 10.49 -10.65
C ARG A 95 11.65 11.32 -9.70
N LYS A 96 12.47 10.65 -8.88
CA LYS A 96 13.42 11.31 -7.98
C LYS A 96 14.43 12.18 -8.76
N ALA A 97 14.96 11.68 -9.87
CA ALA A 97 15.91 12.40 -10.71
C ALA A 97 15.28 13.63 -11.39
N GLN A 98 13.97 13.56 -11.71
CA GLN A 98 13.22 14.65 -12.34
C GLN A 98 12.72 15.71 -11.35
N ASP A 99 12.77 15.41 -10.06
CA ASP A 99 12.32 16.35 -9.03
C ASP A 99 13.34 17.50 -8.86
N ALA A 100 12.98 18.66 -9.38
CA ALA A 100 13.81 19.87 -9.35
C ALA A 100 13.78 20.62 -7.99
N ARG A 101 13.09 20.09 -6.99
CA ARG A 101 12.99 20.73 -5.67
C ARG A 101 14.32 20.67 -4.91
N PRO A 102 14.59 21.63 -3.99
CA PRO A 102 15.77 21.57 -3.14
C PRO A 102 15.84 20.23 -2.40
N LYS A 103 16.96 19.52 -2.53
CA LYS A 103 17.17 18.14 -2.02
C LYS A 103 17.49 18.13 -0.53
N THR A 104 16.74 18.84 0.29
CA THR A 104 16.97 18.87 1.74
C THR A 104 16.64 17.53 2.41
N GLN A 105 15.79 16.73 1.80
CA GLN A 105 15.47 15.37 2.25
C GLN A 105 15.04 14.51 1.06
N ASP A 106 16.02 14.02 0.31
CA ASP A 106 15.78 13.08 -0.78
C ASP A 106 15.36 11.72 -0.21
N PRO A 107 14.23 11.13 -0.65
CA PRO A 107 13.85 9.80 -0.22
C PRO A 107 14.85 8.74 -0.72
N THR A 108 15.03 7.70 0.05
CA THR A 108 15.80 6.50 -0.34
C THR A 108 14.85 5.43 -0.81
N PHE A 109 15.24 4.69 -1.86
CA PHE A 109 14.48 3.53 -2.35
C PHE A 109 15.31 2.26 -2.24
N LEU A 110 14.70 1.19 -1.72
CA LEU A 110 15.36 -0.08 -1.46
C LEU A 110 14.50 -1.24 -1.97
N GLN A 111 15.12 -2.20 -2.64
CA GLN A 111 14.44 -3.44 -2.98
C GLN A 111 14.43 -4.38 -1.78
N GLY A 112 13.25 -4.97 -1.46
CA GLY A 112 13.12 -5.90 -0.35
C GLY A 112 11.72 -6.49 -0.19
N ASP A 113 11.63 -7.52 0.68
CA ASP A 113 10.36 -8.14 1.03
C ASP A 113 9.80 -7.47 2.30
N ALA A 114 8.57 -6.96 2.22
CA ALA A 114 7.86 -6.37 3.35
C ALA A 114 7.56 -7.38 4.48
N GLN A 115 7.70 -8.68 4.22
CA GLN A 115 7.55 -9.76 5.20
C GLN A 115 8.86 -10.14 5.91
N GLN A 116 9.98 -9.55 5.50
CA GLN A 116 11.31 -9.74 6.09
C GLN A 116 12.15 -8.49 5.87
N LEU A 117 11.92 -7.47 6.70
CA LEU A 117 12.53 -6.15 6.53
C LEU A 117 14.01 -6.16 6.92
N PRO A 118 14.90 -5.59 6.08
CA PRO A 118 16.34 -5.53 6.36
C PRO A 118 16.69 -4.37 7.31
N PHE A 119 15.85 -4.11 8.30
CA PHE A 119 16.04 -3.04 9.27
C PHE A 119 16.03 -3.59 10.69
N PRO A 120 16.82 -3.00 11.60
CA PRO A 120 16.77 -3.32 13.02
C PRO A 120 15.38 -3.02 13.62
N ASP A 121 15.09 -3.63 14.76
CA ASP A 121 13.93 -3.29 15.56
C ASP A 121 13.93 -1.80 15.92
N GLN A 122 12.75 -1.22 16.09
CA GLN A 122 12.56 0.14 16.59
C GLN A 122 13.36 1.20 15.82
N SER A 123 13.35 1.15 14.50
CA SER A 123 14.12 2.03 13.61
C SER A 123 13.35 3.25 13.10
N PHE A 124 12.01 3.18 13.05
CA PHE A 124 11.18 4.16 12.38
C PHE A 124 10.11 4.77 13.29
N ASP A 125 9.87 6.07 13.12
CA ASP A 125 8.85 6.83 13.83
C ASP A 125 7.47 6.71 13.12
N ILE A 126 7.49 6.40 11.82
CA ILE A 126 6.31 6.26 10.98
C ILE A 126 6.52 5.05 10.05
N VAL A 127 5.52 4.16 9.98
CA VAL A 127 5.53 3.03 9.04
C VAL A 127 4.20 3.02 8.27
N THR A 128 4.28 3.13 6.95
CA THR A 128 3.12 3.15 6.06
C THR A 128 3.12 1.99 5.09
N VAL A 129 1.94 1.58 4.63
CA VAL A 129 1.76 0.75 3.45
C VAL A 129 0.51 1.20 2.71
N GLY A 130 0.65 1.47 1.40
CA GLY A 130 -0.46 1.87 0.54
C GLY A 130 -0.72 0.84 -0.56
N TYR A 131 -1.90 0.19 -0.55
CA TYR A 131 -2.36 -0.80 -1.55
C TYR A 131 -1.50 -2.07 -1.67
N GLY A 132 -0.55 -2.27 -0.75
CA GLY A 132 0.42 -3.35 -0.81
C GLY A 132 0.10 -4.53 0.07
N LEU A 133 -0.54 -4.32 1.22
CA LEU A 133 -0.71 -5.35 2.26
C LEU A 133 -1.46 -6.58 1.74
N ARG A 134 -2.53 -6.39 0.95
CA ARG A 134 -3.31 -7.47 0.35
C ARG A 134 -2.50 -8.31 -0.65
N ASN A 135 -1.38 -7.81 -1.13
CA ASN A 135 -0.53 -8.46 -2.14
C ASN A 135 0.52 -9.37 -1.52
N LEU A 136 0.80 -9.22 -0.23
CA LEU A 136 1.75 -10.06 0.49
C LEU A 136 1.27 -11.50 0.57
N THR A 137 2.18 -12.44 0.65
CA THR A 137 1.87 -13.86 0.88
C THR A 137 1.19 -14.05 2.23
N SER A 138 1.70 -13.35 3.26
CA SER A 138 1.05 -13.19 4.57
C SER A 138 0.99 -11.71 4.93
N TRP A 139 -0.21 -11.15 4.95
CA TRP A 139 -0.45 -9.79 5.41
C TRP A 139 -0.18 -9.64 6.91
N GLU A 140 -0.37 -10.72 7.69
CA GLU A 140 -0.08 -10.77 9.11
C GLU A 140 1.41 -10.57 9.37
N ARG A 141 2.28 -11.30 8.63
CA ARG A 141 3.73 -11.12 8.73
C ARG A 141 4.16 -9.72 8.33
N GLY A 142 3.54 -9.14 7.31
CA GLY A 142 3.78 -7.74 6.95
C GLY A 142 3.49 -6.80 8.11
N LEU A 143 2.37 -6.98 8.83
CA LEU A 143 2.04 -6.18 10.02
C LEU A 143 2.99 -6.47 11.21
N ASP A 144 3.42 -7.72 11.39
CA ASP A 144 4.39 -8.08 12.43
C ASP A 144 5.73 -7.36 12.18
N GLU A 145 6.20 -7.31 10.94
CA GLU A 145 7.41 -6.60 10.55
C GLU A 145 7.26 -5.07 10.69
N MET A 146 6.10 -4.50 10.28
CA MET A 146 5.80 -3.09 10.53
C MET A 146 5.90 -2.76 12.02
N PHE A 147 5.33 -3.61 12.87
CA PHE A 147 5.39 -3.43 14.31
C PHE A 147 6.81 -3.59 14.86
N ARG A 148 7.56 -4.57 14.38
CA ARG A 148 8.95 -4.82 14.83
C ARG A 148 9.84 -3.61 14.60
N VAL A 149 9.81 -3.06 13.37
CA VAL A 149 10.68 -1.94 13.00
C VAL A 149 10.19 -0.58 13.51
N ALA A 150 8.96 -0.49 13.99
CA ALA A 150 8.40 0.73 14.56
C ALA A 150 8.99 0.99 15.95
N LYS A 151 9.37 2.24 16.24
CA LYS A 151 9.79 2.69 17.58
C LYS A 151 8.60 2.73 18.54
N PRO A 152 8.83 2.71 19.86
CA PRO A 152 7.84 3.14 20.83
C PRO A 152 7.27 4.52 20.47
N GLY A 153 5.94 4.68 20.48
CA GLY A 153 5.24 5.90 20.05
C GLY A 153 5.09 6.06 18.52
N ALA A 154 5.63 5.16 17.72
CA ALA A 154 5.54 5.22 16.26
C ALA A 154 4.11 5.00 15.75
N ARG A 155 3.80 5.58 14.60
CA ARG A 155 2.51 5.44 13.91
C ARG A 155 2.60 4.41 12.79
N LEU A 156 1.65 3.48 12.80
CA LEU A 156 1.46 2.46 11.76
C LEU A 156 0.20 2.78 10.98
N ILE A 157 0.29 2.90 9.66
CA ILE A 157 -0.81 3.33 8.80
C ILE A 157 -0.90 2.42 7.58
N VAL A 158 -2.07 1.80 7.40
CA VAL A 158 -2.36 0.92 6.28
C VAL A 158 -3.51 1.51 5.46
N LEU A 159 -3.26 1.86 4.21
CA LEU A 159 -4.29 2.22 3.23
C LEU A 159 -4.46 1.04 2.26
N ASP A 160 -5.63 0.43 2.23
CA ASP A 160 -5.91 -0.65 1.28
C ASP A 160 -7.41 -0.73 0.94
N PHE A 161 -7.75 -1.59 0.01
CA PHE A 161 -9.13 -1.92 -0.30
C PHE A 161 -9.85 -2.46 0.93
N GLY A 162 -11.10 -2.00 1.09
CA GLY A 162 -11.97 -2.43 2.16
C GLY A 162 -13.12 -3.33 1.67
N LYS A 163 -13.92 -3.77 2.62
CA LYS A 163 -15.18 -4.47 2.38
C LYS A 163 -16.30 -3.66 3.01
N PRO A 164 -17.16 -3.01 2.20
CA PRO A 164 -18.30 -2.24 2.74
C PRO A 164 -19.19 -3.07 3.65
N ALA A 165 -19.57 -2.50 4.80
CA ALA A 165 -20.47 -3.17 5.76
C ALA A 165 -21.89 -3.26 5.20
N ASN A 166 -22.37 -2.22 4.52
CA ASN A 166 -23.70 -2.21 3.90
C ASN A 166 -23.74 -3.23 2.74
N PRO A 167 -24.63 -4.22 2.76
CA PRO A 167 -24.67 -5.30 1.76
C PRO A 167 -25.06 -4.81 0.36
N LEU A 168 -25.94 -3.80 0.24
CA LEU A 168 -26.33 -3.24 -1.04
C LEU A 168 -25.17 -2.48 -1.67
N TRP A 169 -24.51 -1.62 -0.91
CA TRP A 169 -23.33 -0.91 -1.37
C TRP A 169 -22.20 -1.87 -1.72
N ARG A 170 -21.97 -2.89 -0.91
CA ARG A 170 -21.00 -3.95 -1.19
C ARG A 170 -21.29 -4.68 -2.49
N GLY A 171 -22.55 -5.03 -2.76
CA GLY A 171 -22.98 -5.64 -4.01
C GLY A 171 -22.69 -4.74 -5.22
N LEU A 172 -23.06 -3.47 -5.16
CA LEU A 172 -22.83 -2.48 -6.21
C LEU A 172 -21.32 -2.27 -6.46
N TYR A 173 -20.53 -2.14 -5.39
CA TYR A 173 -19.09 -1.98 -5.45
C TYR A 173 -18.39 -3.17 -6.12
N PHE A 174 -18.70 -4.39 -5.72
CA PHE A 174 -18.11 -5.58 -6.34
C PHE A 174 -18.59 -5.79 -7.79
N THR A 175 -19.82 -5.42 -8.11
CA THR A 175 -20.31 -5.44 -9.49
C THR A 175 -19.54 -4.42 -10.35
N HIS A 176 -19.37 -3.20 -9.85
CA HIS A 176 -18.53 -2.20 -10.51
C HIS A 176 -17.11 -2.73 -10.77
N LEU A 177 -16.45 -3.28 -9.77
CA LEU A 177 -15.11 -3.84 -9.93
C LEU A 177 -15.08 -5.00 -10.96
N ARG A 178 -16.08 -5.88 -10.96
CA ARG A 178 -16.18 -6.99 -11.93
C ARG A 178 -16.30 -6.54 -13.38
N LEU A 179 -16.91 -5.39 -13.61
CA LEU A 179 -17.10 -4.83 -14.96
C LEU A 179 -15.93 -3.93 -15.35
N SER A 180 -15.55 -2.97 -14.49
CA SER A 180 -14.55 -1.95 -14.82
C SER A 180 -13.12 -2.50 -14.85
N VAL A 181 -12.77 -3.38 -13.91
CA VAL A 181 -11.39 -3.88 -13.77
C VAL A 181 -10.92 -4.68 -14.98
N PRO A 182 -11.67 -5.68 -15.52
CA PRO A 182 -11.27 -6.38 -16.73
C PRO A 182 -11.25 -5.49 -17.97
N LEU A 183 -12.19 -4.52 -18.07
CA LEU A 183 -12.25 -3.58 -19.17
C LEU A 183 -11.00 -2.68 -19.21
N ILE A 184 -10.60 -2.13 -18.07
CA ILE A 184 -9.37 -1.34 -17.95
C ILE A 184 -8.16 -2.20 -18.30
N GLY A 185 -8.09 -3.45 -17.81
CA GLY A 185 -7.03 -4.40 -18.14
C GLY A 185 -6.92 -4.68 -19.64
N LEU A 186 -8.05 -4.86 -20.31
CA LEU A 186 -8.09 -5.08 -21.76
C LEU A 186 -7.61 -3.83 -22.53
N LEU A 187 -8.14 -2.66 -22.21
CA LEU A 187 -7.89 -1.41 -22.95
C LEU A 187 -6.46 -0.88 -22.77
N PHE A 188 -5.89 -1.00 -21.56
CA PHE A 188 -4.63 -0.35 -21.22
C PHE A 188 -3.44 -1.30 -21.03
N CYS A 189 -3.71 -2.59 -20.80
CA CYS A 189 -2.67 -3.59 -20.59
C CYS A 189 -2.71 -4.72 -21.62
N GLY A 190 -3.68 -4.72 -22.54
CA GLY A 190 -3.87 -5.81 -23.51
C GLY A 190 -4.22 -7.16 -22.89
N ASN A 191 -4.47 -7.21 -21.56
CA ASN A 191 -4.78 -8.43 -20.84
C ASN A 191 -5.82 -8.19 -19.73
N ALA A 192 -7.06 -8.62 -19.96
CA ALA A 192 -8.14 -8.52 -18.97
C ALA A 192 -7.85 -9.29 -17.68
N LYS A 193 -7.10 -10.40 -17.75
CA LYS A 193 -6.79 -11.26 -16.59
C LYS A 193 -5.82 -10.59 -15.63
N ALA A 194 -4.91 -9.74 -16.13
CA ALA A 194 -3.95 -9.02 -15.31
C ALA A 194 -4.65 -8.18 -14.23
N TYR A 195 -5.73 -7.48 -14.60
CA TYR A 195 -6.49 -6.66 -13.66
C TYR A 195 -7.53 -7.44 -12.85
N ALA A 196 -8.04 -8.56 -13.36
CA ALA A 196 -8.91 -9.45 -12.60
C ALA A 196 -8.23 -10.02 -11.32
N TYR A 197 -6.90 -9.95 -11.23
CA TYR A 197 -6.11 -10.20 -10.03
C TYR A 197 -6.60 -9.37 -8.82
N ILE A 198 -6.99 -8.11 -9.02
CA ILE A 198 -7.50 -7.25 -7.93
C ILE A 198 -8.71 -7.91 -7.26
N LEU A 199 -9.66 -8.40 -8.05
CA LEU A 199 -10.84 -9.08 -7.53
C LEU A 199 -10.48 -10.37 -6.79
N GLU A 200 -9.52 -11.12 -7.32
CA GLU A 200 -9.09 -12.38 -6.69
C GLU A 200 -8.36 -12.11 -5.37
N SER A 201 -7.47 -11.12 -5.34
CA SER A 201 -6.80 -10.71 -4.10
C SER A 201 -7.79 -10.27 -3.02
N LEU A 202 -8.85 -9.53 -3.39
CA LEU A 202 -9.88 -9.07 -2.45
C LEU A 202 -10.75 -10.18 -1.85
N LYS A 203 -10.91 -11.31 -2.55
CA LYS A 203 -11.64 -12.46 -1.98
C LYS A 203 -10.92 -13.03 -0.75
N HIS A 204 -9.60 -13.11 -0.80
CA HIS A 204 -8.75 -13.72 0.21
C HIS A 204 -8.24 -12.73 1.26
N TYR A 205 -8.24 -11.44 0.93
CA TYR A 205 -7.85 -10.39 1.88
C TYR A 205 -9.00 -10.10 2.86
N PRO A 206 -8.77 -10.20 4.17
CA PRO A 206 -9.84 -10.03 5.16
C PRO A 206 -10.29 -8.58 5.33
N ALA A 207 -9.55 -7.62 4.76
CA ALA A 207 -9.81 -6.19 4.77
C ALA A 207 -9.70 -5.52 6.17
N GLN A 208 -10.28 -4.33 6.29
CA GLN A 208 -9.99 -3.37 7.36
C GLN A 208 -10.28 -3.87 8.78
N LEU A 209 -11.28 -4.72 8.97
CA LEU A 209 -11.62 -5.16 10.34
C LEU A 209 -10.58 -6.13 10.89
N ALA A 210 -10.17 -7.13 10.11
CA ALA A 210 -9.15 -8.07 10.56
C ALA A 210 -7.76 -7.41 10.68
N VAL A 211 -7.45 -6.42 9.83
CA VAL A 211 -6.23 -5.61 10.00
C VAL A 211 -6.27 -4.86 11.34
N ALA A 212 -7.41 -4.25 11.71
CA ALA A 212 -7.56 -3.60 13.00
C ALA A 212 -7.46 -4.58 14.17
N ASP A 213 -8.04 -5.78 14.04
CA ASP A 213 -7.96 -6.81 15.08
C ASP A 213 -6.51 -7.31 15.27
N LYS A 214 -5.76 -7.52 14.16
CA LYS A 214 -4.33 -7.83 14.25
C LYS A 214 -3.53 -6.70 14.90
N MET A 215 -3.82 -5.43 14.56
CA MET A 215 -3.19 -4.27 15.22
C MET A 215 -3.46 -4.25 16.73
N ARG A 216 -4.69 -4.57 17.16
CA ARG A 216 -5.04 -4.70 18.60
C ARG A 216 -4.30 -5.87 19.26
N ALA A 217 -4.20 -7.01 18.57
CA ALA A 217 -3.45 -8.18 19.06
C ALA A 217 -1.96 -7.87 19.22
N LEU A 218 -1.38 -7.00 18.38
CA LEU A 218 -0.04 -6.45 18.51
C LEU A 218 0.08 -5.38 19.62
N LYS A 219 -1.00 -5.11 20.37
CA LYS A 219 -1.05 -4.11 21.45
C LYS A 219 -0.75 -2.67 20.97
N LEU A 220 -1.15 -2.35 19.76
CA LEU A 220 -1.15 -0.96 19.31
C LEU A 220 -2.26 -0.19 20.04
N ASN A 221 -1.92 1.03 20.46
CA ASN A 221 -2.86 1.99 21.03
C ASN A 221 -3.60 2.74 19.92
N ASN A 222 -4.71 3.39 20.26
CA ASN A 222 -5.48 4.28 19.37
C ASN A 222 -5.85 3.64 18.02
N VAL A 223 -6.10 2.31 18.01
CA VAL A 223 -6.44 1.61 16.76
C VAL A 223 -7.77 2.13 16.22
N ARG A 224 -7.73 2.66 15.00
CA ARG A 224 -8.87 3.24 14.29
C ARG A 224 -9.01 2.67 12.88
N VAL A 225 -10.25 2.52 12.44
CA VAL A 225 -10.61 2.20 11.05
C VAL A 225 -11.33 3.40 10.47
N ILE A 226 -10.77 4.00 9.44
CA ILE A 226 -11.33 5.14 8.71
C ILE A 226 -11.86 4.61 7.38
N ASN A 227 -13.16 4.43 7.28
CA ASN A 227 -13.80 3.99 6.05
C ASN A 227 -13.88 5.14 5.04
N LEU A 228 -13.45 4.88 3.81
CA LEU A 228 -13.51 5.78 2.68
C LEU A 228 -14.47 5.19 1.65
N LEU A 229 -15.25 6.01 0.97
CA LEU A 229 -16.30 5.55 0.03
C LEU A 229 -17.19 4.45 0.63
N GLY A 230 -17.72 4.68 1.84
CA GLY A 230 -18.59 3.69 2.48
C GLY A 230 -17.92 2.35 2.78
N GLY A 231 -16.59 2.32 2.91
CA GLY A 231 -15.80 1.12 3.21
C GLY A 231 -15.26 0.38 1.99
N ALA A 232 -15.41 0.93 0.78
CA ALA A 232 -14.76 0.40 -0.42
C ALA A 232 -13.22 0.50 -0.35
N MET A 233 -12.75 1.54 0.34
CA MET A 233 -11.37 1.75 0.75
C MET A 233 -11.34 2.00 2.25
N ALA A 234 -10.22 1.72 2.90
CA ALA A 234 -10.07 1.98 4.31
C ALA A 234 -8.63 2.36 4.68
N ILE A 235 -8.50 3.18 5.72
CA ILE A 235 -7.24 3.41 6.40
C ILE A 235 -7.33 2.80 7.80
N ASN A 236 -6.41 1.89 8.10
CA ASN A 236 -6.16 1.43 9.46
C ASN A 236 -5.01 2.24 10.06
N TYR A 237 -5.21 2.72 11.25
CA TYR A 237 -4.24 3.50 12.00
C TYR A 237 -4.04 2.89 13.38
N GLY A 238 -2.82 2.90 13.88
CA GLY A 238 -2.49 2.54 15.25
C GLY A 238 -1.15 3.12 15.67
N GLU A 239 -0.92 3.21 16.99
CA GLU A 239 0.30 3.74 17.60
C GLU A 239 0.96 2.64 18.43
N LYS A 240 2.26 2.43 18.27
CA LYS A 240 3.01 1.50 19.13
C LYS A 240 3.11 2.09 20.53
N ALA A 241 2.82 1.29 21.56
CA ALA A 241 2.97 1.73 22.95
C ALA A 241 4.38 2.28 23.20
N GLY A 242 4.47 3.38 23.96
CA GLY A 242 5.73 3.99 24.40
C GLY A 242 6.35 3.25 25.56
#